data_2c66c8afcec129d2be55acc18778b704
#
_entry.id   2c66c8afcec129d2be55acc18778b704
#
_cell.length_a   1.000
_cell.length_b   1.000
_cell.length_c   1.000
_cell.angle_alpha   90.00
_cell.angle_beta   90.00
_cell.angle_gamma   90.00
#
_symmetry.space_group_name_H-M   'P 1'
#
loop_
_entity.id
_entity.type
_entity.pdbx_description
1 polymer ?
#
loop_
_entity_poly.entity_id
_entity_poly.type
_entity_poly.pdbx_seq_one_letter_code
_entity_poly.pdbx_strand_id
1 'polypeptide(L)'
;FRRNYGKSAALNVGFEHAQGDVVITMDADLQDSPDEIPSLYDMIIKDGFDIVSGWKKDRKDPLSKTIPTKLYNAVTRRVSGIKLHDMNCGLKAYKAEVVKNIEVYGEMHRYIPVIAKWSGFDKITEKAVVHYARKHGVSKFGLERFIFGFLDLFSITFMGKYGKRPMHFFGSLGTLMFLISFLFLIYIGVDKLFLNKGAKLIANRTEFYVALTALILGVQLFLAGFLGEMIARNSPKRNVYKISHKSNLDE
;
A
#
# COMPACT_ATOMS: atom_id res chain seq x y z
N PHE A 1 21.12 -1.77 16.09
CA PHE A 1 21.59 -2.00 14.70
C PHE A 1 23.02 -1.49 14.50
N ARG A 2 23.80 -2.14 13.63
CA ARG A 2 25.15 -1.69 13.30
C ARG A 2 25.18 -0.42 12.45
N ARG A 3 24.06 -0.08 11.74
CA ARG A 3 23.86 1.14 10.99
C ARG A 3 22.39 1.53 11.01
N ASN A 4 22.03 2.69 10.46
CA ASN A 4 20.65 3.07 10.28
C ASN A 4 20.02 2.25 9.11
N TYR A 5 19.00 1.44 9.41
CA TYR A 5 18.20 0.66 8.46
C TYR A 5 16.81 1.25 8.24
N GLY A 6 16.51 2.41 8.82
CA GLY A 6 15.22 3.07 8.74
C GLY A 6 14.21 2.63 9.81
N LYS A 7 13.09 3.36 9.84
CA LYS A 7 12.05 3.20 10.87
C LYS A 7 11.33 1.85 10.77
N SER A 8 11.04 1.39 9.55
CA SER A 8 10.33 0.12 9.33
C SER A 8 11.11 -1.08 9.88
N ALA A 9 12.42 -1.13 9.62
CA ALA A 9 13.28 -2.19 10.14
C ALA A 9 13.31 -2.19 11.68
N ALA A 10 13.39 -0.98 12.29
CA ALA A 10 13.35 -0.86 13.74
C ALA A 10 12.02 -1.33 14.34
N LEU A 11 10.91 -0.98 13.70
CA LEU A 11 9.58 -1.44 14.14
C LEU A 11 9.43 -2.95 13.97
N ASN A 12 9.86 -3.52 12.85
CA ASN A 12 9.75 -4.95 12.60
C ASN A 12 10.49 -5.76 13.68
N VAL A 13 11.76 -5.42 13.94
CA VAL A 13 12.54 -6.08 14.99
C VAL A 13 11.95 -5.83 16.37
N GLY A 14 11.46 -4.61 16.66
CA GLY A 14 10.76 -4.32 17.90
C GLY A 14 9.50 -5.17 18.08
N PHE A 15 8.71 -5.36 17.05
CA PHE A 15 7.51 -6.20 17.04
C PHE A 15 7.84 -7.69 17.26
N GLU A 16 8.92 -8.18 16.66
CA GLU A 16 9.41 -9.55 16.86
C GLU A 16 9.78 -9.81 18.33
N HIS A 17 10.41 -8.84 18.99
CA HIS A 17 10.90 -8.99 20.38
C HIS A 17 9.87 -8.58 21.45
N ALA A 18 8.80 -7.89 21.09
CA ALA A 18 7.75 -7.50 22.04
C ALA A 18 7.06 -8.74 22.64
N GLN A 19 6.84 -8.74 23.96
CA GLN A 19 6.27 -9.87 24.72
C GLN A 19 4.93 -9.53 25.40
N GLY A 20 4.56 -8.24 25.46
CA GLY A 20 3.30 -7.79 26.09
C GLY A 20 2.09 -8.05 25.22
N ASP A 21 0.90 -8.11 25.82
CA ASP A 21 -0.39 -8.28 25.14
C ASP A 21 -0.77 -7.08 24.27
N VAL A 22 -0.27 -5.91 24.63
CA VAL A 22 -0.42 -4.64 23.87
C VAL A 22 0.95 -4.08 23.57
N VAL A 23 1.18 -3.74 22.30
CA VAL A 23 2.40 -3.08 21.84
C VAL A 23 2.06 -1.65 21.45
N ILE A 24 2.80 -0.68 22.00
CA ILE A 24 2.59 0.74 21.71
C ILE A 24 3.84 1.31 21.06
N THR A 25 3.65 1.99 19.95
CA THR A 25 4.70 2.75 19.26
C THR A 25 4.52 4.23 19.51
N MET A 26 5.61 4.95 19.69
CA MET A 26 5.62 6.40 19.86
C MET A 26 6.90 6.98 19.24
N ASP A 27 6.82 8.15 18.64
CA ASP A 27 8.01 8.84 18.12
C ASP A 27 8.79 9.48 19.27
N ALA A 28 10.13 9.33 19.27
CA ALA A 28 11.01 9.81 20.32
C ALA A 28 11.37 11.30 20.22
N ASP A 29 10.62 12.09 19.46
CA ASP A 29 10.86 13.51 19.20
C ASP A 29 10.12 14.45 20.19
N LEU A 30 9.54 13.86 21.24
CA LEU A 30 8.81 14.56 22.31
C LEU A 30 7.58 15.35 21.82
N GLN A 31 7.03 15.01 20.67
CA GLN A 31 5.83 15.65 20.15
C GLN A 31 4.54 14.93 20.58
N ASP A 32 4.59 13.64 20.85
CA ASP A 32 3.46 12.86 21.34
C ASP A 32 3.47 12.79 22.88
N SER A 33 2.28 12.87 23.53
CA SER A 33 2.17 12.79 24.99
C SER A 33 2.11 11.36 25.49
N PRO A 34 2.98 10.95 26.43
CA PRO A 34 2.87 9.64 27.07
C PRO A 34 1.57 9.44 27.88
N ASP A 35 0.90 10.53 28.30
CA ASP A 35 -0.36 10.47 29.04
C ASP A 35 -1.51 9.86 28.24
N GLU A 36 -1.35 9.75 26.92
CA GLU A 36 -2.31 9.09 26.03
C GLU A 36 -2.23 7.56 26.10
N ILE A 37 -1.11 7.00 26.59
CA ILE A 37 -0.84 5.56 26.59
C ILE A 37 -1.91 4.78 27.36
N PRO A 38 -2.32 5.15 28.61
CA PRO A 38 -3.30 4.36 29.35
C PRO A 38 -4.63 4.22 28.61
N SER A 39 -5.10 5.30 27.97
CA SER A 39 -6.36 5.28 27.26
C SER A 39 -6.30 4.46 25.96
N LEU A 40 -5.18 4.49 25.24
CA LEU A 40 -4.96 3.66 24.06
C LEU A 40 -4.89 2.18 24.42
N TYR A 41 -4.25 1.86 25.57
CA TYR A 41 -4.21 0.52 26.11
C TYR A 41 -5.60 -0.01 26.46
N ASP A 42 -6.41 0.81 27.13
CA ASP A 42 -7.77 0.45 27.52
C ASP A 42 -8.64 0.15 26.30
N MET A 43 -8.51 0.92 25.21
CA MET A 43 -9.24 0.67 23.97
C MET A 43 -8.87 -0.69 23.32
N ILE A 44 -7.62 -1.15 23.44
CA ILE A 44 -7.24 -2.48 22.97
C ILE A 44 -7.82 -3.57 23.88
N ILE A 45 -7.65 -3.45 25.22
CA ILE A 45 -8.00 -4.51 26.17
C ILE A 45 -9.51 -4.54 26.45
N LYS A 46 -10.14 -3.37 26.70
CA LYS A 46 -11.56 -3.31 27.12
C LYS A 46 -12.50 -3.26 25.93
N ASP A 47 -12.19 -2.48 24.91
CA ASP A 47 -13.05 -2.28 23.74
C ASP A 47 -12.77 -3.32 22.63
N GLY A 48 -11.66 -4.06 22.74
CA GLY A 48 -11.30 -5.16 21.85
C GLY A 48 -10.88 -4.74 20.44
N PHE A 49 -10.33 -3.53 20.29
CA PHE A 49 -9.76 -3.10 19.02
C PHE A 49 -8.45 -3.82 18.72
N ASP A 50 -8.18 -4.06 17.44
CA ASP A 50 -6.93 -4.64 16.95
C ASP A 50 -5.83 -3.57 16.87
N ILE A 51 -6.19 -2.37 16.41
CA ILE A 51 -5.31 -1.20 16.31
C ILE A 51 -6.07 0.06 16.72
N VAL A 52 -5.41 0.89 17.52
CA VAL A 52 -5.84 2.26 17.81
C VAL A 52 -4.75 3.23 17.36
N SER A 53 -5.04 4.07 16.37
CA SER A 53 -4.12 5.10 15.88
C SER A 53 -4.38 6.44 16.56
N GLY A 54 -3.34 7.16 16.96
CA GLY A 54 -3.49 8.54 17.35
C GLY A 54 -3.95 9.41 16.17
N TRP A 55 -4.81 10.38 16.43
CA TRP A 55 -5.22 11.40 15.49
C TRP A 55 -4.83 12.79 16.00
N LYS A 56 -3.86 13.41 15.32
CA LYS A 56 -3.39 14.77 15.62
C LYS A 56 -4.40 15.79 15.09
N LYS A 57 -5.52 15.99 15.80
CA LYS A 57 -6.63 16.85 15.37
C LYS A 57 -6.20 18.30 15.19
N ASP A 58 -5.46 18.84 16.15
CA ASP A 58 -5.03 20.25 16.18
C ASP A 58 -3.58 20.40 15.71
N ARG A 59 -3.33 20.02 14.43
CA ARG A 59 -2.00 20.20 13.84
C ARG A 59 -1.66 21.68 13.65
N LYS A 60 -0.54 22.10 14.21
CA LYS A 60 0.05 23.44 14.00
C LYS A 60 1.05 23.47 12.84
N ASP A 61 0.88 22.60 11.84
CA ASP A 61 1.75 22.53 10.68
C ASP A 61 1.39 23.57 9.61
N PRO A 62 2.36 24.09 8.83
CA PRO A 62 2.09 25.02 7.74
C PRO A 62 1.20 24.40 6.65
N LEU A 63 0.41 25.24 5.97
CA LEU A 63 -0.55 24.84 4.92
C LEU A 63 0.11 24.03 3.79
N SER A 64 1.37 24.35 3.45
CA SER A 64 2.16 23.62 2.43
C SER A 64 2.35 22.13 2.75
N LYS A 65 2.30 21.75 4.03
CA LYS A 65 2.36 20.34 4.47
C LYS A 65 0.98 19.73 4.68
N THR A 66 0.01 20.54 5.08
CA THR A 66 -1.33 20.06 5.44
C THR A 66 -2.13 19.62 4.23
N ILE A 67 -2.08 20.37 3.11
CA ILE A 67 -2.86 20.05 1.89
C ILE A 67 -2.41 18.73 1.27
N PRO A 68 -1.11 18.50 0.98
CA PRO A 68 -0.65 17.21 0.46
C PRO A 68 -0.95 16.03 1.39
N THR A 69 -0.84 16.24 2.72
CA THR A 69 -1.16 15.19 3.70
C THR A 69 -2.65 14.85 3.69
N LYS A 70 -3.55 15.82 3.56
CA LYS A 70 -5.00 15.59 3.45
C LYS A 70 -5.34 14.79 2.19
N LEU A 71 -4.75 15.15 1.04
CA LEU A 71 -4.93 14.43 -0.21
C LEU A 71 -4.43 12.97 -0.08
N TYR A 72 -3.23 12.79 0.43
CA TYR A 72 -2.65 11.48 0.69
C TYR A 72 -3.55 10.61 1.58
N ASN A 73 -4.01 11.15 2.71
CA ASN A 73 -4.89 10.43 3.61
C ASN A 73 -6.26 10.12 2.96
N ALA A 74 -6.80 11.01 2.12
CA ALA A 74 -8.04 10.77 1.40
C ALA A 74 -7.91 9.62 0.39
N VAL A 75 -6.83 9.60 -0.39
CA VAL A 75 -6.54 8.52 -1.34
C VAL A 75 -6.31 7.20 -0.60
N THR A 76 -5.51 7.22 0.48
CA THR A 76 -5.24 6.01 1.28
C THR A 76 -6.51 5.45 1.90
N ARG A 77 -7.40 6.30 2.44
CA ARG A 77 -8.72 5.87 2.95
C ARG A 77 -9.57 5.20 1.88
N ARG A 78 -9.63 5.79 0.68
CA ARG A 78 -10.43 5.26 -0.42
C ARG A 78 -9.91 3.90 -0.91
N VAL A 79 -8.60 3.75 -0.98
CA VAL A 79 -7.95 2.53 -1.46
C VAL A 79 -7.98 1.41 -0.42
N SER A 80 -7.70 1.73 0.85
CA SER A 80 -7.66 0.75 1.94
C SER A 80 -9.02 0.45 2.57
N GLY A 81 -10.00 1.35 2.40
CA GLY A 81 -11.29 1.26 3.07
C GLY A 81 -11.20 1.45 4.60
N ILE A 82 -10.11 2.04 5.11
CA ILE A 82 -9.91 2.31 6.54
C ILE A 82 -10.28 3.76 6.83
N LYS A 83 -11.12 3.98 7.84
CA LYS A 83 -11.63 5.32 8.19
C LYS A 83 -10.72 6.01 9.23
N LEU A 84 -9.44 6.22 8.91
CA LEU A 84 -8.51 7.00 9.74
C LEU A 84 -8.28 8.40 9.13
N HIS A 85 -8.29 9.43 9.97
CA HIS A 85 -7.95 10.80 9.57
C HIS A 85 -6.44 10.99 9.43
N ASP A 86 -5.65 10.29 10.26
CA ASP A 86 -4.19 10.36 10.25
C ASP A 86 -3.53 8.97 10.17
N MET A 87 -3.20 8.55 8.96
CA MET A 87 -2.48 7.28 8.73
C MET A 87 -1.04 7.32 9.26
N ASN A 88 -0.43 8.50 9.30
CA ASN A 88 1.00 8.68 9.59
C ASN A 88 1.33 8.97 11.07
N CYS A 89 0.35 8.98 11.97
CA CYS A 89 0.62 9.21 13.38
C CYS A 89 1.60 8.15 13.91
N GLY A 90 2.66 8.56 14.63
CA GLY A 90 3.65 7.65 15.24
C GLY A 90 3.10 6.93 16.45
N LEU A 91 2.19 7.60 17.19
CA LEU A 91 1.55 7.05 18.38
C LEU A 91 0.43 6.09 17.97
N LYS A 92 0.64 4.80 18.18
CA LYS A 92 -0.34 3.75 17.90
C LYS A 92 -0.24 2.64 18.94
N ALA A 93 -1.38 2.07 19.32
CA ALA A 93 -1.48 0.84 20.10
C ALA A 93 -1.94 -0.31 19.22
N TYR A 94 -1.39 -1.48 19.46
CA TYR A 94 -1.66 -2.69 18.71
C TYR A 94 -1.89 -3.85 19.67
N LYS A 95 -2.84 -4.71 19.38
CA LYS A 95 -2.91 -6.03 19.99
C LYS A 95 -1.67 -6.83 19.60
N ALA A 96 -1.08 -7.60 20.52
CA ALA A 96 0.13 -8.37 20.25
C ALA A 96 0.01 -9.26 19.01
N GLU A 97 -1.15 -9.89 18.82
CA GLU A 97 -1.45 -10.74 17.68
C GLU A 97 -1.25 -10.02 16.34
N VAL A 98 -1.62 -8.73 16.25
CA VAL A 98 -1.44 -7.93 15.03
C VAL A 98 0.02 -7.83 14.67
N VAL A 99 0.87 -7.36 15.59
CA VAL A 99 2.29 -7.11 15.32
C VAL A 99 3.07 -8.39 15.04
N LYS A 100 2.63 -9.52 15.61
CA LYS A 100 3.22 -10.85 15.33
C LYS A 100 2.82 -11.41 13.97
N ASN A 101 1.76 -10.89 13.36
CA ASN A 101 1.21 -11.39 12.11
C ASN A 101 1.46 -10.46 10.91
N ILE A 102 2.09 -9.32 11.08
CA ILE A 102 2.45 -8.40 10.00
C ILE A 102 3.97 -8.36 9.80
N GLU A 103 4.40 -8.05 8.60
CA GLU A 103 5.80 -7.79 8.25
C GLU A 103 5.91 -6.34 7.77
N VAL A 104 6.87 -5.58 8.34
CA VAL A 104 7.05 -4.16 8.04
C VAL A 104 8.44 -3.93 7.47
N TYR A 105 8.53 -3.57 6.20
CA TYR A 105 9.79 -3.30 5.50
C TYR A 105 9.73 -2.02 4.66
N GLY A 106 10.85 -1.56 4.13
CA GLY A 106 10.92 -0.34 3.31
C GLY A 106 10.33 0.87 4.04
N GLU A 107 9.40 1.57 3.42
CA GLU A 107 8.66 2.70 4.01
C GLU A 107 7.26 2.30 4.52
N MET A 108 7.00 0.99 4.70
CA MET A 108 5.67 0.45 5.05
C MET A 108 5.20 0.79 6.47
N HIS A 109 6.05 1.36 7.33
CA HIS A 109 5.66 1.81 8.67
C HIS A 109 4.45 2.76 8.67
N ARG A 110 4.20 3.47 7.57
CA ARG A 110 3.04 4.36 7.39
C ARG A 110 1.74 3.61 7.13
N TYR A 111 1.85 2.40 6.62
CA TYR A 111 0.75 1.58 6.15
C TYR A 111 0.44 0.39 7.06
N ILE A 112 0.98 0.36 8.28
CA ILE A 112 0.72 -0.73 9.24
C ILE A 112 -0.77 -1.01 9.39
N PRO A 113 -1.68 -0.02 9.53
CA PRO A 113 -3.11 -0.29 9.58
C PRO A 113 -3.65 -0.97 8.32
N VAL A 114 -3.11 -0.62 7.14
CA VAL A 114 -3.52 -1.20 5.85
C VAL A 114 -3.05 -2.65 5.75
N ILE A 115 -1.80 -2.92 6.12
CA ILE A 115 -1.22 -4.27 6.14
C ILE A 115 -1.98 -5.16 7.11
N ALA A 116 -2.29 -4.65 8.30
CA ALA A 116 -3.06 -5.37 9.31
C ALA A 116 -4.47 -5.73 8.81
N LYS A 117 -5.18 -4.77 8.19
CA LYS A 117 -6.49 -5.03 7.60
C LYS A 117 -6.45 -6.14 6.54
N TRP A 118 -5.48 -6.12 5.65
CA TRP A 118 -5.31 -7.18 4.64
C TRP A 118 -4.86 -8.52 5.26
N SER A 119 -4.33 -8.49 6.48
CA SER A 119 -4.02 -9.68 7.26
C SER A 119 -5.22 -10.20 8.07
N GLY A 120 -6.41 -9.55 7.95
CA GLY A 120 -7.65 -9.98 8.60
C GLY A 120 -7.98 -9.27 9.92
N PHE A 121 -7.25 -8.22 10.29
CA PHE A 121 -7.51 -7.41 11.49
C PHE A 121 -8.35 -6.19 11.12
N ASP A 122 -9.66 -6.26 11.32
CA ASP A 122 -10.62 -5.25 10.85
C ASP A 122 -11.01 -4.22 11.90
N LYS A 123 -10.80 -4.49 13.20
CA LYS A 123 -11.17 -3.60 14.30
C LYS A 123 -10.14 -2.49 14.48
N ILE A 124 -10.07 -1.58 13.49
CA ILE A 124 -9.12 -0.47 13.45
C ILE A 124 -9.87 0.84 13.70
N THR A 125 -9.40 1.60 14.70
CA THR A 125 -9.99 2.88 15.08
C THR A 125 -8.91 3.94 15.34
N GLU A 126 -9.34 5.15 15.63
CA GLU A 126 -8.45 6.24 16.02
C GLU A 126 -8.96 6.98 17.25
N LYS A 127 -8.04 7.63 17.95
CA LYS A 127 -8.30 8.50 19.08
C LYS A 127 -7.62 9.85 18.87
N ALA A 128 -8.35 10.95 19.09
CA ALA A 128 -7.73 12.26 19.13
C ALA A 128 -6.72 12.31 20.27
N VAL A 129 -5.48 12.70 19.95
CA VAL A 129 -4.35 12.74 20.90
C VAL A 129 -3.74 14.13 20.91
N VAL A 130 -3.17 14.50 22.06
CA VAL A 130 -2.43 15.76 22.23
C VAL A 130 -1.12 15.68 21.46
N HIS A 131 -0.83 16.74 20.71
CA HIS A 131 0.40 16.85 19.93
C HIS A 131 1.08 18.20 20.22
N TYR A 132 2.34 18.11 20.65
CA TYR A 132 3.14 19.29 21.00
C TYR A 132 3.96 19.78 19.80
N ALA A 133 4.25 21.06 19.78
CA ALA A 133 5.20 21.63 18.84
C ALA A 133 6.60 21.06 19.08
N ARG A 134 7.35 20.79 18.01
CA ARG A 134 8.73 20.28 18.11
C ARG A 134 9.60 21.28 18.86
N LYS A 135 10.25 20.81 19.92
CA LYS A 135 11.17 21.62 20.74
C LYS A 135 12.61 21.58 20.24
N HIS A 136 13.03 20.47 19.63
CA HIS A 136 14.42 20.23 19.23
C HIS A 136 14.50 19.67 17.80
N GLY A 137 15.56 20.05 17.07
CA GLY A 137 15.84 19.53 15.73
C GLY A 137 15.02 20.18 14.60
N VAL A 138 15.47 19.96 13.36
CA VAL A 138 14.84 20.46 12.14
C VAL A 138 14.24 19.27 11.38
N SER A 139 13.08 19.46 10.77
CA SER A 139 12.48 18.44 9.92
C SER A 139 13.34 18.20 8.68
N LYS A 140 13.84 16.99 8.51
CA LYS A 140 14.66 16.57 7.35
C LYS A 140 13.84 16.16 6.13
N PHE A 141 12.52 16.36 6.13
CA PHE A 141 11.62 15.84 5.10
C PHE A 141 11.35 16.87 4.00
N GLY A 142 11.75 16.54 2.75
CA GLY A 142 11.49 17.29 1.52
C GLY A 142 10.21 16.87 0.78
N LEU A 143 9.99 17.49 -0.40
CA LEU A 143 8.85 17.17 -1.31
C LEU A 143 8.91 15.74 -1.87
N GLU A 144 10.10 15.16 -1.98
CA GLU A 144 10.33 13.77 -2.43
C GLU A 144 9.50 12.74 -1.66
N ARG A 145 9.22 13.02 -0.37
CA ARG A 145 8.40 12.18 0.48
C ARG A 145 6.98 11.97 -0.06
N PHE A 146 6.41 12.94 -0.75
CA PHE A 146 5.06 12.81 -1.32
C PHE A 146 5.07 11.89 -2.52
N ILE A 147 6.05 12.03 -3.42
CA ILE A 147 6.20 11.17 -4.59
C ILE A 147 6.41 9.72 -4.14
N PHE A 148 7.36 9.50 -3.24
CA PHE A 148 7.61 8.16 -2.69
C PHE A 148 6.40 7.61 -1.93
N GLY A 149 5.68 8.45 -1.17
CA GLY A 149 4.46 8.03 -0.48
C GLY A 149 3.37 7.53 -1.43
N PHE A 150 3.19 8.15 -2.60
CA PHE A 150 2.23 7.65 -3.60
C PHE A 150 2.72 6.37 -4.27
N LEU A 151 4.01 6.25 -4.58
CA LEU A 151 4.60 5.03 -5.13
C LEU A 151 4.49 3.87 -4.14
N ASP A 152 4.75 4.13 -2.86
CA ASP A 152 4.59 3.14 -1.79
C ASP A 152 3.13 2.71 -1.65
N LEU A 153 2.18 3.66 -1.70
CA LEU A 153 0.74 3.36 -1.66
C LEU A 153 0.31 2.49 -2.84
N PHE A 154 0.80 2.80 -4.04
CA PHE A 154 0.56 1.99 -5.22
C PHE A 154 1.13 0.58 -5.05
N SER A 155 2.40 0.47 -4.65
CA SER A 155 3.08 -0.80 -4.42
C SER A 155 2.34 -1.65 -3.40
N ILE A 156 2.01 -1.08 -2.24
CA ILE A 156 1.36 -1.84 -1.17
C ILE A 156 -0.05 -2.29 -1.57
N THR A 157 -0.79 -1.43 -2.27
CA THR A 157 -2.13 -1.77 -2.78
C THR A 157 -2.07 -2.88 -3.82
N PHE A 158 -1.10 -2.77 -4.73
CA PHE A 158 -0.87 -3.79 -5.74
C PHE A 158 -0.51 -5.13 -5.10
N MET A 159 0.46 -5.13 -4.18
CA MET A 159 0.89 -6.34 -3.47
C MET A 159 -0.23 -6.96 -2.63
N GLY A 160 -1.04 -6.15 -1.94
CA GLY A 160 -2.17 -6.63 -1.16
C GLY A 160 -3.26 -7.29 -2.02
N LYS A 161 -3.56 -6.70 -3.18
CA LYS A 161 -4.66 -7.16 -4.04
C LYS A 161 -4.23 -8.22 -5.06
N TYR A 162 -3.05 -8.02 -5.66
CA TYR A 162 -2.57 -8.82 -6.79
C TYR A 162 -1.28 -9.58 -6.52
N GLY A 163 -0.65 -9.44 -5.33
CA GLY A 163 0.63 -10.07 -5.02
C GLY A 163 0.65 -11.58 -5.13
N LYS A 164 -0.50 -12.25 -4.86
CA LYS A 164 -0.66 -13.71 -5.04
C LYS A 164 -1.14 -14.09 -6.45
N ARG A 165 -1.64 -13.15 -7.26
CA ARG A 165 -2.22 -13.38 -8.60
C ARG A 165 -1.93 -12.21 -9.55
N PRO A 166 -0.66 -11.89 -9.84
CA PRO A 166 -0.30 -10.76 -10.68
C PRO A 166 -0.80 -10.90 -12.12
N MET A 167 -1.00 -12.14 -12.61
CA MET A 167 -1.58 -12.41 -13.92
C MET A 167 -2.98 -11.82 -14.08
N HIS A 168 -3.79 -11.75 -13.03
CA HIS A 168 -5.13 -11.15 -13.11
C HIS A 168 -5.10 -9.65 -13.43
N PHE A 169 -4.05 -8.94 -13.05
CA PHE A 169 -3.90 -7.52 -13.38
C PHE A 169 -3.20 -7.31 -14.71
N PHE A 170 -1.95 -7.74 -14.81
CA PHE A 170 -1.13 -7.51 -16.00
C PHE A 170 -1.62 -8.31 -17.21
N GLY A 171 -2.03 -9.54 -17.01
CA GLY A 171 -2.53 -10.40 -18.08
C GLY A 171 -3.86 -9.90 -18.64
N SER A 172 -4.82 -9.48 -17.80
CA SER A 172 -6.09 -8.94 -18.29
C SER A 172 -5.91 -7.63 -19.06
N LEU A 173 -5.08 -6.71 -18.52
CA LEU A 173 -4.78 -5.44 -19.19
C LEU A 173 -4.01 -5.67 -20.50
N GLY A 174 -3.03 -6.57 -20.49
CA GLY A 174 -2.25 -6.94 -21.67
C GLY A 174 -3.11 -7.57 -22.76
N THR A 175 -3.98 -8.50 -22.39
CA THR A 175 -4.94 -9.13 -23.35
C THR A 175 -5.90 -8.11 -23.95
N LEU A 176 -6.44 -7.20 -23.13
CA LEU A 176 -7.33 -6.15 -23.61
C LEU A 176 -6.63 -5.24 -24.62
N MET A 177 -5.42 -4.76 -24.27
CA MET A 177 -4.62 -3.91 -25.19
C MET A 177 -4.27 -4.65 -26.47
N PHE A 178 -3.88 -5.92 -26.36
CA PHE A 178 -3.58 -6.77 -27.52
C PHE A 178 -4.80 -6.88 -28.46
N LEU A 179 -5.96 -7.23 -27.92
CA LEU A 179 -7.18 -7.41 -28.72
C LEU A 179 -7.62 -6.10 -29.41
N ILE A 180 -7.65 -4.99 -28.66
CA ILE A 180 -8.04 -3.67 -29.22
C ILE A 180 -7.07 -3.28 -30.35
N SER A 181 -5.76 -3.41 -30.10
CA SER A 181 -4.75 -3.05 -31.10
C SER A 181 -4.80 -3.97 -32.31
N PHE A 182 -5.01 -5.26 -32.12
CA PHE A 182 -5.13 -6.24 -33.20
C PHE A 182 -6.33 -5.95 -34.08
N LEU A 183 -7.51 -5.66 -33.51
CA LEU A 183 -8.70 -5.29 -34.22
C LEU A 183 -8.50 -3.99 -35.02
N PHE A 184 -7.79 -3.03 -34.43
CA PHE A 184 -7.48 -1.76 -35.06
C PHE A 184 -6.52 -1.91 -36.24
N LEU A 185 -5.51 -2.80 -36.11
CA LEU A 185 -4.61 -3.14 -37.23
C LEU A 185 -5.37 -3.84 -38.40
N ILE A 186 -6.28 -4.76 -38.08
CA ILE A 186 -7.14 -5.40 -39.06
C ILE A 186 -7.98 -4.34 -39.79
N TYR A 187 -8.60 -3.42 -39.05
CA TYR A 187 -9.38 -2.34 -39.62
C TYR A 187 -8.55 -1.51 -40.61
N ILE A 188 -7.36 -1.07 -40.25
CA ILE A 188 -6.45 -0.30 -41.12
C ILE A 188 -6.07 -1.12 -42.36
N GLY A 189 -5.84 -2.43 -42.22
CA GLY A 189 -5.54 -3.33 -43.32
C GLY A 189 -6.70 -3.47 -44.30
N VAL A 190 -7.91 -3.71 -43.78
CA VAL A 190 -9.14 -3.83 -44.61
C VAL A 190 -9.47 -2.51 -45.32
N ASP A 191 -9.36 -1.39 -44.60
CA ASP A 191 -9.57 -0.05 -45.22
C ASP A 191 -8.63 0.16 -46.40
N LYS A 192 -7.36 -0.18 -46.28
CA LYS A 192 -6.38 -0.02 -47.34
C LYS A 192 -6.58 -0.97 -48.51
N LEU A 193 -6.94 -2.22 -48.25
CA LEU A 193 -7.01 -3.25 -49.29
C LEU A 193 -8.35 -3.23 -50.05
N PHE A 194 -9.44 -2.94 -49.38
CA PHE A 194 -10.78 -3.09 -49.92
C PHE A 194 -11.57 -1.79 -50.08
N LEU A 195 -11.43 -0.85 -49.13
CA LEU A 195 -12.27 0.35 -49.11
C LEU A 195 -11.60 1.54 -49.84
N ASN A 196 -10.34 1.84 -49.52
CA ASN A 196 -9.63 3.02 -49.97
C ASN A 196 -8.28 2.66 -50.64
N LYS A 197 -8.31 2.02 -51.82
CA LYS A 197 -7.09 1.61 -52.55
C LYS A 197 -6.13 2.76 -52.86
N GLY A 198 -6.60 4.00 -52.99
CA GLY A 198 -5.82 5.22 -53.21
C GLY A 198 -5.25 5.87 -51.93
N ALA A 199 -5.61 5.35 -50.73
CA ALA A 199 -5.17 5.91 -49.44
C ALA A 199 -3.65 5.82 -49.28
N LYS A 200 -3.11 6.67 -48.37
CA LYS A 200 -1.69 6.66 -47.98
C LYS A 200 -1.23 5.25 -47.62
N LEU A 201 0.07 4.98 -47.80
CA LEU A 201 0.68 3.73 -47.33
C LEU A 201 0.40 3.52 -45.83
N ILE A 202 0.19 2.29 -45.42
CA ILE A 202 -0.07 1.95 -44.01
C ILE A 202 1.04 2.52 -43.13
N ALA A 203 2.29 2.42 -43.56
CA ALA A 203 3.44 2.97 -42.85
C ALA A 203 3.44 4.51 -42.72
N ASN A 204 2.63 5.22 -43.50
CA ASN A 204 2.55 6.70 -43.41
C ASN A 204 1.32 7.15 -42.59
N ARG A 205 0.64 6.22 -41.89
CA ARG A 205 -0.48 6.50 -41.00
C ARG A 205 -0.01 6.49 -39.57
N THR A 206 -0.18 7.58 -38.84
CA THR A 206 0.17 7.68 -37.42
C THR A 206 -0.56 6.63 -36.58
N GLU A 207 -1.80 6.32 -36.91
CA GLU A 207 -2.67 5.35 -36.28
C GLU A 207 -2.05 3.92 -36.27
N PHE A 208 -1.32 3.58 -37.34
CA PHE A 208 -0.60 2.31 -37.43
C PHE A 208 0.45 2.17 -36.35
N TYR A 209 1.24 3.20 -36.11
CA TYR A 209 2.29 3.17 -35.08
C TYR A 209 1.71 3.14 -33.67
N VAL A 210 0.60 3.85 -33.43
CA VAL A 210 -0.10 3.80 -32.14
C VAL A 210 -0.63 2.39 -31.87
N ALA A 211 -1.27 1.76 -32.86
CA ALA A 211 -1.77 0.40 -32.72
C ALA A 211 -0.63 -0.61 -32.53
N LEU A 212 0.45 -0.49 -33.30
CA LEU A 212 1.63 -1.38 -33.19
C LEU A 212 2.26 -1.26 -31.81
N THR A 213 2.48 -0.04 -31.31
CA THR A 213 3.03 0.21 -29.98
C THR A 213 2.13 -0.38 -28.89
N ALA A 214 0.82 -0.18 -28.97
CA ALA A 214 -0.12 -0.75 -28.00
C ALA A 214 -0.16 -2.29 -28.06
N LEU A 215 0.00 -2.88 -29.26
CA LEU A 215 0.12 -4.34 -29.41
C LEU A 215 1.36 -4.88 -28.68
N ILE A 216 2.51 -4.26 -28.91
CA ILE A 216 3.78 -4.66 -28.27
C ILE A 216 3.68 -4.51 -26.75
N LEU A 217 3.14 -3.39 -26.27
CA LEU A 217 2.92 -3.17 -24.83
C LEU A 217 1.95 -4.19 -24.24
N GLY A 218 0.90 -4.57 -24.99
CA GLY A 218 -0.04 -5.62 -24.58
C GLY A 218 0.64 -6.97 -24.35
N VAL A 219 1.48 -7.38 -25.30
CA VAL A 219 2.29 -8.61 -25.16
C VAL A 219 3.27 -8.52 -23.99
N GLN A 220 3.95 -7.39 -23.81
CA GLN A 220 4.89 -7.19 -22.70
C GLN A 220 4.18 -7.26 -21.33
N LEU A 221 3.01 -6.63 -21.19
CA LEU A 221 2.22 -6.71 -19.96
C LEU A 221 1.75 -8.13 -19.68
N PHE A 222 1.30 -8.86 -20.70
CA PHE A 222 0.92 -10.26 -20.54
C PHE A 222 2.08 -11.12 -20.06
N LEU A 223 3.26 -10.97 -20.67
CA LEU A 223 4.48 -11.68 -20.25
C LEU A 223 4.91 -11.30 -18.83
N ALA A 224 4.84 -10.01 -18.48
CA ALA A 224 5.12 -9.55 -17.12
C ALA A 224 4.16 -10.19 -16.09
N GLY A 225 2.88 -10.30 -16.43
CA GLY A 225 1.88 -10.98 -15.60
C GLY A 225 2.20 -12.47 -15.41
N PHE A 226 2.57 -13.14 -16.49
CA PHE A 226 2.94 -14.54 -16.47
C PHE A 226 4.20 -14.80 -15.62
N LEU A 227 5.24 -13.99 -15.81
CA LEU A 227 6.46 -14.06 -14.99
C LEU A 227 6.18 -13.80 -13.52
N GLY A 228 5.37 -12.75 -13.22
CA GLY A 228 4.95 -12.47 -11.85
C GLY A 228 4.18 -13.63 -11.21
N GLU A 229 3.30 -14.30 -11.96
CA GLU A 229 2.58 -15.50 -11.49
C GLU A 229 3.52 -16.65 -11.20
N MET A 230 4.51 -16.88 -12.07
CA MET A 230 5.53 -17.93 -11.85
C MET A 230 6.34 -17.67 -10.57
N ILE A 231 6.74 -16.40 -10.34
CA ILE A 231 7.46 -15.98 -9.13
C ILE A 231 6.58 -16.21 -7.90
N ALA A 232 5.31 -15.78 -7.95
CA ALA A 232 4.37 -15.96 -6.84
C ALA A 232 4.12 -17.44 -6.51
N ARG A 233 4.02 -18.30 -7.54
CA ARG A 233 3.85 -19.75 -7.36
C ARG A 233 5.08 -20.44 -6.76
N ASN A 234 6.27 -19.96 -7.04
CA ASN A 234 7.51 -20.49 -6.50
C ASN A 234 7.90 -19.92 -5.13
N SER A 235 7.10 -18.98 -4.60
CA SER A 235 7.36 -18.40 -3.27
C SER A 235 7.16 -19.45 -2.16
N PRO A 236 8.12 -19.58 -1.21
CA PRO A 236 7.96 -20.44 -0.03
C PRO A 236 6.73 -20.08 0.82
N LYS A 237 6.33 -18.80 0.77
CA LYS A 237 5.18 -18.26 1.53
C LYS A 237 3.83 -18.45 0.80
N ARG A 238 3.76 -19.16 -0.33
CA ARG A 238 2.54 -19.30 -1.15
C ARG A 238 1.33 -19.81 -0.36
N ASN A 239 1.52 -20.85 0.43
CA ASN A 239 0.47 -21.55 1.19
C ASN A 239 0.48 -21.19 2.69
N VAL A 240 1.15 -20.11 3.08
CA VAL A 240 1.12 -19.62 4.46
C VAL A 240 -0.17 -18.81 4.64
N TYR A 241 -1.11 -19.37 5.39
CA TYR A 241 -2.38 -18.74 5.75
C TYR A 241 -2.37 -18.43 7.24
N LYS A 242 -2.92 -17.27 7.61
CA LYS A 242 -3.09 -16.87 9.01
C LYS A 242 -4.42 -17.42 9.51
N ILE A 243 -4.37 -18.27 10.51
CA ILE A 243 -5.53 -18.94 11.09
C ILE A 243 -5.92 -18.17 12.34
N SER A 244 -7.12 -17.60 12.37
CA SER A 244 -7.64 -16.87 13.53
C SER A 244 -8.19 -17.81 14.60
N HIS A 245 -8.78 -18.94 14.21
CA HIS A 245 -9.39 -19.91 15.12
C HIS A 245 -9.41 -21.30 14.49
N LYS A 246 -9.07 -22.31 15.27
CA LYS A 246 -9.22 -23.72 14.92
C LYS A 246 -10.39 -24.29 15.70
N SER A 247 -11.36 -24.93 15.03
CA SER A 247 -12.45 -25.65 15.66
C SER A 247 -12.46 -27.10 15.19
N ASN A 248 -12.67 -28.03 16.11
CA ASN A 248 -12.76 -29.49 15.84
C ASN A 248 -11.52 -30.09 15.16
N LEU A 249 -10.34 -29.50 15.37
CA LEU A 249 -9.07 -30.10 15.02
C LEU A 249 -8.44 -30.57 16.33
N ASP A 250 -8.58 -31.87 16.63
CA ASP A 250 -7.83 -32.51 17.70
C ASP A 250 -6.33 -32.38 17.40
N GLU A 251 -5.54 -32.09 18.43
CA GLU A 251 -4.11 -31.90 18.34
C GLU A 251 -3.36 -33.14 17.82
#